data_dea13533df9294ffcdd68dcacd34c550
#
_entry.id   dea13533df9294ffcdd68dcacd34c550
#
_cell.length_a   1.000
_cell.length_b   1.000
_cell.length_c   1.000
_cell.angle_alpha   90.00
_cell.angle_beta   90.00
_cell.angle_gamma   90.00
#
_symmetry.space_group_name_H-M   'P 1'
#
loop_
_entity.id
_entity.type
_entity.pdbx_description
1 polymer ?
#
loop_
_entity_poly.entity_id
_entity_poly.type
_entity_poly.pdbx_seq_one_letter_code
_entity_poly.pdbx_strand_id
1 'polypeptide(L)'
;MVMNHSTAQNSPISEIWINKHIAAKILGLSIHTLKKLRSEKARPEDRLLEGIHFVRYGKYCVRYNAELLRDYAATRSDPKTHRRAIEIYLASLPSNQPKRVGRARNIS
;
A
#
# COMPACT_ATOMS: atom_id res chain seq x y z
N MET A 1 1.33 -29.57 -9.78
CA MET A 1 1.45 -29.04 -9.50
C MET A 1 1.65 -28.46 -9.10
N VAL A 2 1.90 -28.52 -9.12
CA VAL A 2 2.16 -27.74 -8.71
C VAL A 2 2.33 -26.99 -8.28
N MET A 3 2.37 -26.95 -8.45
CA MET A 3 2.55 -26.10 -8.08
C MET A 3 2.83 -25.40 -7.66
N ASN A 4 2.96 -25.52 -7.69
CA ASN A 4 3.22 -24.69 -7.28
C ASN A 4 3.58 -24.07 -6.92
N HIS A 5 3.70 -24.19 -7.10
CA HIS A 5 3.99 -23.44 -6.69
C HIS A 5 4.26 -22.69 -6.31
N SER A 6 4.30 -22.79 -6.63
CA SER A 6 4.51 -22.07 -6.17
C SER A 6 4.55 -21.55 -5.65
N THR A 7 4.53 -21.55 -5.63
CA THR A 7 4.58 -21.02 -5.01
C THR A 7 4.95 -20.53 -4.42
N ALA A 8 5.25 -20.55 -4.38
CA ALA A 8 5.63 -20.07 -3.87
C ALA A 8 6.04 -19.67 -3.21
N GLN A 9 6.42 -20.10 -3.03
CA GLN A 9 7.02 -19.62 -2.31
C GLN A 9 7.15 -18.32 -2.24
N ASN A 10 6.56 -17.89 -2.59
CA ASN A 10 6.46 -16.53 -2.62
C ASN A 10 6.58 -15.98 -1.28
N SER A 11 7.43 -15.07 -1.06
CA SER A 11 7.55 -14.41 0.19
C SER A 11 6.39 -13.44 0.33
N PRO A 12 5.73 -13.37 1.46
CA PRO A 12 4.66 -12.41 1.66
C PRO A 12 5.12 -10.98 1.41
N ILE A 13 6.36 -10.66 1.74
CA ILE A 13 6.86 -9.32 1.55
C ILE A 13 6.89 -8.93 0.10
N SER A 14 7.34 -9.82 -0.77
CA SER A 14 7.41 -9.48 -2.17
C SER A 14 6.03 -9.42 -2.80
N GLU A 15 5.03 -10.01 -2.17
CA GLU A 15 3.68 -9.96 -2.71
C GLU A 15 2.96 -8.68 -2.32
N ILE A 16 3.42 -7.99 -1.29
CA ILE A 16 2.78 -6.77 -0.85
C ILE A 16 3.16 -5.61 -1.77
N TRP A 17 4.43 -5.51 -2.14
CA TRP A 17 4.89 -4.41 -2.98
C TRP A 17 5.00 -4.86 -4.42
N ILE A 18 4.12 -4.33 -5.26
CA ILE A 18 3.97 -4.77 -6.64
C ILE A 18 4.26 -3.64 -7.62
N ASN A 19 4.55 -4.02 -8.85
CA ASN A 19 4.85 -3.02 -9.87
C ASN A 19 3.56 -2.43 -10.44
N LYS A 20 3.72 -1.42 -11.30
CA LYS A 20 2.57 -0.70 -11.85
C LYS A 20 1.65 -1.57 -12.70
N HIS A 21 2.21 -2.58 -13.35
CA HIS A 21 1.39 -3.42 -14.21
C HIS A 21 0.42 -4.26 -13.38
N ILE A 22 0.91 -4.81 -12.30
CA ILE A 22 0.06 -5.61 -11.41
C ILE A 22 -0.91 -4.69 -10.66
N ALA A 23 -0.43 -3.51 -10.25
CA ALA A 23 -1.28 -2.55 -9.55
C ALA A 23 -2.45 -2.13 -10.44
N ALA A 24 -2.17 -1.83 -11.71
CA ALA A 24 -3.21 -1.44 -12.65
C ALA A 24 -4.23 -2.56 -12.83
N LYS A 25 -3.77 -3.81 -12.84
CA LYS A 25 -4.67 -4.94 -12.95
C LYS A 25 -5.58 -5.06 -11.75
N ILE A 26 -5.03 -4.88 -10.55
CA ILE A 26 -5.83 -4.94 -9.33
C ILE A 26 -6.95 -3.91 -9.38
N LEU A 27 -6.65 -2.71 -9.87
CA LEU A 27 -7.64 -1.65 -9.91
C LEU A 27 -8.49 -1.67 -11.16
N GLY A 28 -8.13 -2.49 -12.15
CA GLY A 28 -8.86 -2.51 -13.40
C GLY A 28 -8.67 -1.24 -14.21
N LEU A 29 -7.52 -0.60 -14.11
CA LEU A 29 -7.26 0.67 -14.75
C LEU A 29 -6.04 0.58 -15.66
N SER A 30 -5.87 1.57 -16.54
CA SER A 30 -4.67 1.64 -17.34
C SER A 30 -3.52 2.18 -16.49
N ILE A 31 -2.30 1.93 -16.94
CA ILE A 31 -1.12 2.46 -16.26
C ILE A 31 -1.17 3.98 -16.24
N HIS A 32 -1.66 4.58 -17.32
CA HIS A 32 -1.78 6.03 -17.43
C HIS A 32 -2.73 6.59 -16.36
N THR A 33 -3.88 5.95 -16.17
CA THR A 33 -4.84 6.38 -15.16
C THR A 33 -4.26 6.18 -13.76
N LEU A 34 -3.55 5.08 -13.56
CA LEU A 34 -2.91 4.82 -12.29
C LEU A 34 -1.94 5.94 -11.93
N LYS A 35 -1.16 6.39 -12.92
CA LYS A 35 -0.22 7.47 -12.70
C LYS A 35 -0.92 8.76 -12.32
N LYS A 36 -2.07 9.02 -12.96
CA LYS A 36 -2.84 10.22 -12.63
C LYS A 36 -3.33 10.19 -11.19
N LEU A 37 -3.70 9.02 -10.69
CA LEU A 37 -4.18 8.91 -9.31
C LEU A 37 -3.10 9.23 -8.29
N ARG A 38 -1.82 9.14 -8.69
CA ARG A 38 -0.73 9.50 -7.79
C ARG A 38 -0.42 10.99 -7.82
N SER A 39 -1.08 11.73 -8.69
CA SER A 39 -0.74 13.13 -8.91
C SER A 39 -1.80 14.07 -8.37
N GLU A 40 -1.51 15.35 -8.43
CA GLU A 40 -2.46 16.36 -7.98
C GLU A 40 -3.67 16.45 -8.88
N LYS A 41 -3.64 15.79 -10.04
CA LYS A 41 -4.77 15.82 -10.95
C LYS A 41 -5.94 15.00 -10.43
N ALA A 42 -5.68 14.06 -9.51
CA ALA A 42 -6.74 13.29 -8.92
C ALA A 42 -7.42 14.10 -7.83
N ARG A 43 -8.72 13.88 -7.64
CA ARG A 43 -9.42 14.54 -6.55
C ARG A 43 -8.84 14.02 -5.24
N PRO A 44 -8.82 14.85 -4.19
CA PRO A 44 -8.21 14.43 -2.92
C PRO A 44 -8.75 13.10 -2.39
N GLU A 45 -10.04 12.85 -2.53
CA GLU A 45 -10.63 11.61 -2.04
C GLU A 45 -10.25 10.39 -2.88
N ASP A 46 -9.79 10.60 -4.10
CA ASP A 46 -9.39 9.51 -4.98
C ASP A 46 -7.89 9.32 -5.05
N ARG A 47 -7.12 10.26 -4.49
CA ARG A 47 -5.67 10.27 -4.67
C ARG A 47 -4.98 9.15 -3.91
N LEU A 48 -4.05 8.51 -4.59
CA LEU A 48 -3.16 7.55 -3.93
C LEU A 48 -2.05 8.32 -3.25
N LEU A 49 -1.73 7.93 -2.02
CA LEU A 49 -0.80 8.68 -1.19
C LEU A 49 0.56 8.02 -1.11
N GLU A 50 1.60 8.83 -1.29
CA GLU A 50 2.96 8.33 -1.20
C GLU A 50 3.26 7.92 0.24
N GLY A 51 3.96 6.81 0.40
CA GLY A 51 4.26 6.28 1.72
C GLY A 51 3.14 5.39 2.26
N ILE A 52 2.00 5.35 1.59
CA ILE A 52 0.85 4.55 2.00
C ILE A 52 0.46 3.61 0.88
N HIS A 53 -0.07 4.14 -0.20
CA HIS A 53 -0.50 3.32 -1.33
C HIS A 53 0.69 2.97 -2.24
N PHE A 54 1.71 3.81 -2.26
CA PHE A 54 2.88 3.56 -3.10
C PHE A 54 4.13 4.17 -2.48
N VAL A 55 5.28 3.65 -2.89
CA VAL A 55 6.57 4.18 -2.45
C VAL A 55 7.47 4.33 -3.67
N ARG A 56 8.46 5.20 -3.57
CA ARG A 56 9.42 5.40 -4.63
C ARG A 56 10.79 4.93 -4.19
N TYR A 57 11.43 4.19 -5.07
CA TYR A 57 12.82 3.80 -4.87
C TYR A 57 13.60 4.53 -5.96
N GLY A 58 14.07 5.71 -5.65
CA GLY A 58 14.74 6.52 -6.66
C GLY A 58 13.76 7.19 -7.60
N LYS A 59 14.26 7.58 -8.76
CA LYS A 59 13.49 8.42 -9.65
C LYS A 59 12.45 7.69 -10.48
N TYR A 60 12.76 6.47 -10.87
CA TYR A 60 11.87 5.77 -11.80
C TYR A 60 11.23 4.51 -11.27
N CYS A 61 11.52 4.14 -10.05
CA CYS A 61 11.01 2.89 -9.52
C CYS A 61 9.92 3.14 -8.49
N VAL A 62 8.69 2.80 -8.85
CA VAL A 62 7.54 2.97 -7.98
C VAL A 62 6.94 1.61 -7.71
N ARG A 63 6.62 1.35 -6.44
CA ARG A 63 5.96 0.11 -6.05
C ARG A 63 4.71 0.43 -5.28
N TYR A 64 3.69 -0.41 -5.43
CA TYR A 64 2.38 -0.16 -4.85
C TYR A 64 2.06 -1.22 -3.80
N ASN A 65 1.33 -0.81 -2.77
CA ASN A 65 0.92 -1.73 -1.71
C ASN A 65 -0.34 -2.46 -2.18
N ALA A 66 -0.19 -3.75 -2.50
CA ALA A 66 -1.28 -4.51 -3.09
C ALA A 66 -2.50 -4.59 -2.18
N GLU A 67 -2.28 -4.77 -0.88
CA GLU A 67 -3.40 -4.89 0.05
C GLU A 67 -4.19 -3.61 0.17
N LEU A 68 -3.49 -2.49 0.26
CA LEU A 68 -4.19 -1.21 0.34
C LEU A 68 -4.88 -0.85 -0.95
N LEU A 69 -4.33 -1.27 -2.10
CA LEU A 69 -5.01 -1.05 -3.37
C LEU A 69 -6.31 -1.85 -3.46
N ARG A 70 -6.30 -3.08 -2.96
CA ARG A 70 -7.51 -3.90 -2.98
C ARG A 70 -8.59 -3.28 -2.10
N ASP A 71 -8.20 -2.82 -0.91
CA ASP A 71 -9.16 -2.17 -0.03
C ASP A 71 -9.65 -0.85 -0.63
N TYR A 72 -8.74 -0.11 -1.25
CA TYR A 72 -9.07 1.14 -1.93
C TYR A 72 -10.14 0.90 -3.00
N ALA A 73 -9.97 -0.13 -3.82
CA ALA A 73 -10.93 -0.45 -4.86
C ALA A 73 -12.26 -0.92 -4.28
N ALA A 74 -12.20 -1.74 -3.25
CA ALA A 74 -13.41 -2.30 -2.65
C ALA A 74 -14.26 -1.23 -1.94
N THR A 75 -13.62 -0.16 -1.50
CA THR A 75 -14.32 0.89 -0.74
C THR A 75 -14.46 2.18 -1.51
N ARG A 76 -14.37 2.13 -2.86
CA ARG A 76 -14.41 3.37 -3.63
C ARG A 76 -15.70 4.16 -3.46
N SER A 77 -16.80 3.48 -3.21
CA SER A 77 -18.07 4.17 -3.01
C SER A 77 -18.14 4.84 -1.63
N ASP A 78 -17.23 4.49 -0.72
CA ASP A 78 -17.18 5.11 0.60
C ASP A 78 -15.72 5.26 1.02
N PRO A 79 -15.05 6.32 0.57
CA PRO A 79 -13.63 6.51 0.87
C PRO A 79 -13.29 6.57 2.35
N LYS A 80 -14.26 6.92 3.20
CA LYS A 80 -14.00 6.97 4.63
C LYS A 80 -13.71 5.60 5.19
N THR A 81 -14.30 4.57 4.62
CA THR A 81 -14.05 3.21 5.07
C THR A 81 -12.61 2.82 4.79
N HIS A 82 -12.06 3.30 3.68
CA HIS A 82 -10.67 3.01 3.35
C HIS A 82 -9.71 3.63 4.36
N ARG A 83 -10.08 4.76 4.95
CA ARG A 83 -9.21 5.43 5.92
C ARG A 83 -8.85 4.49 7.07
N ARG A 84 -9.78 3.63 7.46
CA ARG A 84 -9.50 2.70 8.54
C ARG A 84 -8.39 1.72 8.16
N ALA A 85 -8.40 1.23 6.93
CA ALA A 85 -7.35 0.33 6.47
C ALA A 85 -6.00 1.03 6.49
N ILE A 86 -5.97 2.30 6.11
CA ILE A 86 -4.75 3.09 6.13
C ILE A 86 -4.25 3.24 7.57
N GLU A 87 -5.14 3.51 8.51
CA GLU A 87 -4.75 3.66 9.90
C GLU A 87 -4.18 2.37 10.47
N ILE A 88 -4.80 1.25 10.14
CA ILE A 88 -4.31 -0.04 10.59
C ILE A 88 -2.93 -0.32 10.02
N TYR A 89 -2.74 -0.04 8.73
CA TYR A 89 -1.46 -0.25 8.09
C TYR A 89 -0.37 0.60 8.76
N LEU A 90 -0.65 1.89 8.96
CA LEU A 90 0.34 2.78 9.55
C LEU A 90 0.68 2.37 10.98
N ALA A 91 -0.31 1.91 11.73
CA ALA A 91 -0.07 1.49 13.10
C ALA A 91 0.77 0.22 13.15
N SER A 92 0.76 -0.59 12.09
CA SER A 92 1.53 -1.82 12.06
C SER A 92 3.00 -1.61 11.77
N LEU A 93 3.37 -0.42 11.30
CA LEU A 93 4.78 -0.17 10.96
C LEU A 93 5.60 0.01 12.23
N PRO A 94 6.76 -0.63 12.32
CA PRO A 94 7.60 -0.53 13.52
C PRO A 94 7.91 0.91 13.92
N SER A 95 8.13 1.78 12.95
CA SER A 95 8.47 3.17 13.25
C SER A 95 7.31 3.94 13.86
N ASN A 96 6.09 3.44 13.73
CA ASN A 96 4.91 4.10 14.26
C ASN A 96 4.36 3.43 15.50
N GLN A 97 5.02 2.38 15.98
CA GLN A 97 4.56 1.69 17.17
C GLN A 97 4.95 2.45 18.41
N PRO A 98 4.16 2.36 19.47
CA PRO A 98 4.50 3.04 20.72
C PRO A 98 5.85 2.53 21.22
N LYS A 99 6.66 3.46 21.70
CA LYS A 99 7.94 3.07 22.24
C LYS A 99 7.73 2.49 23.57
N ARG A 100 8.14 1.28 23.72
CA ARG A 100 8.03 0.68 24.91
C ARG A 100 9.06 1.02 25.74
N VAL A 101 10.02 1.34 25.24
CA VAL A 101 11.07 1.63 25.87
C VAL A 101 10.95 2.73 26.55
N GLY A 102 10.75 3.25 26.17
CA GLY A 102 10.75 4.30 26.65
C GLY A 102 10.16 4.31 27.77
N ARG A 103 9.83 3.63 27.89
CA ARG A 103 9.32 3.68 28.71
C ARG A 103 9.89 3.11 29.59
N ALA A 104 10.39 2.41 29.37
CA ALA A 104 10.95 1.80 30.16
C ALA A 104 11.98 2.43 30.73
N ARG A 105 12.27 2.99 30.50
CA ARG A 105 12.95 3.53 30.85
C ARG A 105 12.90 4.16 31.54
N ASN A 106 12.52 4.21 31.45
CA ASN A 106 12.42 4.77 31.88
C ASN A 106 12.29 4.77 32.71
N ILE A 107 12.45 4.20 32.90
CA ILE A 107 12.49 4.14 33.59
C ILE A 107 12.92 4.47 34.12
N SER A 108 13.22 4.58 34.00
CA SER A 108 13.68 4.94 34.40
C SER A 108 13.81 5.40 34.87
#